data_fddaaa38a66ab6687a99f706679d881b
#
_entry.id   fddaaa38a66ab6687a99f706679d881b
#
_cell.length_a   1.000
_cell.length_b   1.000
_cell.length_c   1.000
_cell.angle_alpha   90.00
_cell.angle_beta   90.00
_cell.angle_gamma   90.00
#
_symmetry.space_group_name_H-M   'P 1'
#
loop_
_entity.id
_entity.type
_entity.pdbx_description
1 polymer ?
#
loop_
_entity_poly.entity_id
_entity_poly.type
_entity_poly.pdbx_seq_one_letter_code
_entity_poly.pdbx_strand_id
1 'polypeptide(L)'
;MNTEQGIRPTELFRIRAFSLLWLNSFIFILVQSTQRFAFVWLALELGAKSNISGFILFVMGVPALLISLPVGVMSDHMNRRTLLITSQVGALIITTLIAITVTTGHMTISWAIVGSFIAGIFVALGSPVRSAIIPTLVPSDKLVGAIAVSTIGNNIGLIIGPATAGPAIALWGIEGAFWLQAVLYLIGFFVLLPLQLPASHNTTRRRLREEIFGGLRFIQDNAAVRSFFVLLAGSVLFMMAPWIVLGPQIAKEQAGATGSQTTLLFAMLGVGQFITSMLIMRYNHLMVKKGLWFMCGLCWGSSVQMLLGQSSSIFIMGLFLFAWGMGGGFYMNLSQTLIQHNTPPHVMGRVMAIHSLLMSGLAPAGALAVGVIARSTDTAPWTFTVCGLLMLATTLFFLIFRPRLRPLA
;
A
#
# COMPACT_ATOMS: atom_id res chain seq x y z
N MET A 1 -1.16 -20.51 34.45
CA MET A 1 -1.32 -21.08 33.10
C MET A 1 -2.74 -20.79 32.64
N ASN A 2 -2.98 -19.57 32.15
CA ASN A 2 -4.24 -19.23 31.50
C ASN A 2 -4.02 -19.43 30.00
N THR A 3 -4.68 -20.41 29.43
CA THR A 3 -4.80 -20.65 28.00
C THR A 3 -5.21 -19.35 27.32
N GLU A 4 -4.33 -18.79 26.48
CA GLU A 4 -4.66 -17.78 25.49
C GLU A 4 -5.74 -18.38 24.57
N GLN A 5 -7.00 -18.20 24.93
CA GLN A 5 -8.11 -18.44 24.01
C GLN A 5 -7.98 -17.39 22.92
N GLY A 6 -7.44 -17.77 21.77
CA GLY A 6 -7.34 -16.92 20.59
C GLY A 6 -8.70 -16.29 20.31
N ILE A 7 -8.76 -14.97 20.37
CA ILE A 7 -9.98 -14.18 20.13
C ILE A 7 -10.53 -14.57 18.76
N ARG A 8 -11.75 -15.10 18.73
CA ARG A 8 -12.40 -15.48 17.45
C ARG A 8 -12.74 -14.18 16.69
N PRO A 9 -12.31 -14.01 15.45
CA PRO A 9 -12.63 -12.83 14.65
C PRO A 9 -14.12 -12.46 14.64
N THR A 10 -14.99 -13.48 14.74
CA THR A 10 -16.45 -13.33 14.80
C THR A 10 -16.95 -12.52 15.99
N GLU A 11 -16.22 -12.50 17.11
CA GLU A 11 -16.60 -11.70 18.28
C GLU A 11 -16.36 -10.21 18.07
N LEU A 12 -15.33 -9.84 17.30
CA LEU A 12 -15.03 -8.45 16.96
C LEU A 12 -16.12 -7.86 16.05
N PHE A 13 -16.60 -8.63 15.10
CA PHE A 13 -17.67 -8.20 14.21
C PHE A 13 -19.05 -8.07 14.87
N ARG A 14 -19.24 -8.57 16.10
CA ARG A 14 -20.43 -8.29 16.91
C ARG A 14 -20.44 -6.86 17.46
N ILE A 15 -19.27 -6.20 17.54
CA ILE A 15 -19.18 -4.80 17.94
C ILE A 15 -19.54 -3.94 16.73
N ARG A 16 -20.80 -3.45 16.68
CA ARG A 16 -21.34 -2.73 15.52
C ARG A 16 -20.46 -1.56 15.05
N ALA A 17 -19.93 -0.76 15.99
CA ALA A 17 -19.07 0.36 15.65
C ALA A 17 -17.74 -0.08 15.00
N PHE A 18 -17.15 -1.18 15.49
CA PHE A 18 -15.95 -1.76 14.89
C PHE A 18 -16.23 -2.31 13.49
N SER A 19 -17.34 -3.03 13.29
CA SER A 19 -17.73 -3.59 11.99
C SER A 19 -17.95 -2.50 10.93
N LEU A 20 -18.61 -1.40 11.31
CA LEU A 20 -18.83 -0.25 10.43
C LEU A 20 -17.50 0.44 10.06
N LEU A 21 -16.63 0.66 11.04
CA LEU A 21 -15.31 1.25 10.79
C LEU A 21 -14.45 0.33 9.92
N TRP A 22 -14.47 -0.98 10.20
CA TRP A 22 -13.72 -1.97 9.42
C TRP A 22 -14.18 -2.01 7.96
N LEU A 23 -15.49 -2.08 7.72
CA LEU A 23 -16.07 -2.08 6.37
C LEU A 23 -15.72 -0.80 5.62
N ASN A 24 -15.88 0.37 6.27
CA ASN A 24 -15.49 1.64 5.67
C ASN A 24 -13.98 1.68 5.35
N SER A 25 -13.13 1.19 6.24
CA SER A 25 -11.68 1.16 6.03
C SER A 25 -11.31 0.23 4.88
N PHE A 26 -11.95 -0.93 4.79
CA PHE A 26 -11.76 -1.87 3.69
C PHE A 26 -12.13 -1.23 2.33
N ILE A 27 -13.33 -0.63 2.23
CA ILE A 27 -13.77 0.09 1.02
C ILE A 27 -12.78 1.21 0.67
N PHE A 28 -12.34 1.98 1.67
CA PHE A 28 -11.43 3.08 1.46
C PHE A 28 -10.07 2.63 0.89
N ILE A 29 -9.46 1.57 1.44
CA ILE A 29 -8.20 1.01 0.94
C ILE A 29 -8.36 0.41 -0.45
N LEU A 30 -9.46 -0.28 -0.69
CA LEU A 30 -9.79 -0.84 -1.99
C LEU A 30 -9.87 0.25 -3.05
N VAL A 31 -10.61 1.34 -2.78
CA VAL A 31 -10.69 2.48 -3.69
C VAL A 31 -9.34 3.18 -3.85
N GLN A 32 -8.58 3.37 -2.78
CA GLN A 32 -7.25 4.00 -2.84
C GLN A 32 -6.28 3.24 -3.74
N SER A 33 -6.27 1.90 -3.66
CA SER A 33 -5.39 1.08 -4.51
C SER A 33 -5.85 1.07 -5.98
N THR A 34 -7.16 1.01 -6.22
CA THR A 34 -7.76 1.18 -7.54
C THR A 34 -7.43 2.54 -8.14
N GLN A 35 -7.47 3.61 -7.34
CA GLN A 35 -7.22 4.98 -7.77
C GLN A 35 -5.79 5.19 -8.26
N ARG A 36 -4.80 4.58 -7.60
CA ARG A 36 -3.41 4.63 -8.08
C ARG A 36 -3.26 4.04 -9.47
N PHE A 37 -3.87 2.88 -9.70
CA PHE A 37 -3.89 2.25 -11.03
C PHE A 37 -4.62 3.13 -12.05
N ALA A 38 -5.83 3.61 -11.71
CA ALA A 38 -6.66 4.40 -12.61
C ALA A 38 -5.98 5.69 -13.07
N PHE A 39 -5.28 6.39 -12.20
CA PHE A 39 -4.54 7.60 -12.59
C PHE A 39 -3.35 7.31 -13.50
N VAL A 40 -2.61 6.23 -13.27
CA VAL A 40 -1.51 5.83 -14.16
C VAL A 40 -2.06 5.42 -15.52
N TRP A 41 -3.13 4.63 -15.55
CA TRP A 41 -3.75 4.20 -16.78
C TRP A 41 -4.35 5.38 -17.57
N LEU A 42 -5.05 6.28 -16.89
CA LEU A 42 -5.57 7.52 -17.47
C LEU A 42 -4.45 8.36 -18.11
N ALA A 43 -3.32 8.50 -17.43
CA ALA A 43 -2.17 9.22 -17.98
C ALA A 43 -1.68 8.57 -19.29
N LEU A 44 -1.62 7.24 -19.34
CA LEU A 44 -1.22 6.49 -20.55
C LEU A 44 -2.25 6.64 -21.70
N GLU A 45 -3.54 6.73 -21.40
CA GLU A 45 -4.59 6.99 -22.41
C GLU A 45 -4.52 8.42 -22.95
N LEU A 46 -4.14 9.39 -22.11
CA LEU A 46 -3.88 10.76 -22.51
C LEU A 46 -2.54 10.96 -23.25
N GLY A 47 -1.83 9.87 -23.58
CA GLY A 47 -0.55 9.91 -24.27
C GLY A 47 0.64 10.35 -23.42
N ALA A 48 0.49 10.34 -22.09
CA ALA A 48 1.57 10.71 -21.20
C ALA A 48 2.66 9.63 -21.16
N LYS A 49 3.92 10.07 -21.06
CA LYS A 49 5.06 9.19 -20.84
C LYS A 49 5.25 8.90 -19.34
N SER A 50 6.11 7.91 -19.03
CA SER A 50 6.36 7.41 -17.66
C SER A 50 6.69 8.48 -16.62
N ASN A 51 7.39 9.57 -17.01
CA ASN A 51 7.70 10.67 -16.10
C ASN A 51 6.43 11.38 -15.59
N ILE A 52 5.41 11.54 -16.43
CA ILE A 52 4.13 12.16 -16.02
C ILE A 52 3.34 11.19 -15.13
N SER A 53 3.29 9.90 -15.46
CA SER A 53 2.67 8.90 -14.60
C SER A 53 3.34 8.84 -13.21
N GLY A 54 4.67 8.86 -13.18
CA GLY A 54 5.45 8.95 -11.93
C GLY A 54 5.20 10.25 -11.18
N PHE A 55 5.09 11.38 -11.88
CA PHE A 55 4.80 12.68 -11.28
C PHE A 55 3.38 12.74 -10.69
N ILE A 56 2.37 12.20 -11.37
CA ILE A 56 1.00 12.10 -10.84
C ILE A 56 0.97 11.32 -9.53
N LEU A 57 1.65 10.16 -9.47
CA LEU A 57 1.73 9.37 -8.25
C LEU A 57 2.53 10.08 -7.13
N PHE A 58 3.58 10.80 -7.49
CA PHE A 58 4.32 11.63 -6.54
C PHE A 58 3.42 12.70 -5.95
N VAL A 59 2.76 13.49 -6.79
CA VAL A 59 1.87 14.59 -6.39
C VAL A 59 0.70 14.06 -5.54
N MET A 60 0.15 12.90 -5.88
CA MET A 60 -0.88 12.24 -5.07
C MET A 60 -0.38 11.81 -3.69
N GLY A 61 0.91 11.47 -3.57
CA GLY A 61 1.53 11.07 -2.30
C GLY A 61 2.02 12.23 -1.43
N VAL A 62 2.33 13.39 -2.01
CA VAL A 62 2.85 14.58 -1.30
C VAL A 62 1.95 15.00 -0.13
N PRO A 63 0.61 15.07 -0.24
CA PRO A 63 -0.23 15.42 0.89
C PRO A 63 -0.08 14.47 2.07
N ALA A 64 0.14 13.18 1.84
CA ALA A 64 0.37 12.23 2.93
C ALA A 64 1.64 12.54 3.72
N LEU A 65 2.69 13.01 3.07
CA LEU A 65 3.93 13.44 3.73
C LEU A 65 3.76 14.73 4.52
N LEU A 66 3.02 15.70 3.98
CA LEU A 66 2.87 17.03 4.58
C LEU A 66 1.78 17.09 5.64
N ILE A 67 0.67 16.37 5.43
CA ILE A 67 -0.57 16.52 6.19
C ILE A 67 -0.73 15.42 7.24
N SER A 68 -0.17 14.21 7.06
CA SER A 68 -0.36 13.11 8.00
C SER A 68 0.11 13.44 9.42
N LEU A 69 1.15 14.22 9.59
CA LEU A 69 1.66 14.68 10.87
C LEU A 69 0.74 15.72 11.51
N PRO A 70 0.36 16.83 10.85
CA PRO A 70 -0.63 17.77 11.37
C PRO A 70 -1.99 17.12 11.67
N VAL A 71 -2.46 16.20 10.81
CA VAL A 71 -3.73 15.50 11.02
C VAL A 71 -3.73 14.63 12.28
N GLY A 72 -2.60 13.99 12.58
CA GLY A 72 -2.45 13.31 13.88
C GLY A 72 -2.74 14.22 15.05
N VAL A 73 -2.17 15.43 15.07
CA VAL A 73 -2.44 16.45 16.09
C VAL A 73 -3.87 17.00 16.02
N MET A 74 -4.38 17.24 14.81
CA MET A 74 -5.76 17.71 14.60
C MET A 74 -6.80 16.67 15.07
N SER A 75 -6.54 15.39 14.90
CA SER A 75 -7.44 14.32 15.34
C SER A 75 -7.61 14.24 16.86
N ASP A 76 -6.70 14.85 17.62
CA ASP A 76 -6.79 14.95 19.07
C ASP A 76 -7.67 16.13 19.50
N HIS A 77 -7.81 17.15 18.67
CA HIS A 77 -8.57 18.38 18.96
C HIS A 77 -9.90 18.49 18.21
N MET A 78 -10.04 17.80 17.09
CA MET A 78 -11.25 17.80 16.27
C MET A 78 -12.06 16.52 16.49
N ASN A 79 -13.37 16.60 16.22
CA ASN A 79 -14.22 15.41 16.22
C ASN A 79 -13.76 14.44 15.13
N ARG A 80 -13.25 13.27 15.55
CA ARG A 80 -12.75 12.22 14.64
C ARG A 80 -13.79 11.79 13.61
N ARG A 81 -15.07 11.79 13.98
CA ARG A 81 -16.17 11.48 13.05
C ARG A 81 -16.27 12.53 11.94
N THR A 82 -16.17 13.81 12.29
CA THR A 82 -16.18 14.91 11.32
C THR A 82 -15.01 14.78 10.34
N LEU A 83 -13.80 14.50 10.82
CA LEU A 83 -12.62 14.28 9.97
C LEU A 83 -12.81 13.11 8.99
N LEU A 84 -13.40 11.98 9.45
CA LEU A 84 -13.70 10.84 8.59
C LEU A 84 -14.72 11.20 7.51
N ILE A 85 -15.80 11.88 7.89
CA ILE A 85 -16.86 12.30 6.95
C ILE A 85 -16.30 13.30 5.94
N THR A 86 -15.53 14.30 6.40
CA THR A 86 -14.87 15.27 5.49
C THR A 86 -13.94 14.58 4.50
N SER A 87 -13.11 13.66 4.97
CA SER A 87 -12.24 12.84 4.12
C SER A 87 -13.05 12.05 3.07
N GLN A 88 -14.14 11.43 3.49
CA GLN A 88 -14.97 10.57 2.64
C GLN A 88 -15.74 11.40 1.59
N VAL A 89 -16.38 12.50 2.01
CA VAL A 89 -17.16 13.39 1.13
C VAL A 89 -16.24 14.12 0.15
N GLY A 90 -15.09 14.62 0.62
CA GLY A 90 -14.13 15.27 -0.25
C GLY A 90 -13.56 14.33 -1.31
N ALA A 91 -13.22 13.08 -0.92
CA ALA A 91 -12.78 12.05 -1.85
C ALA A 91 -13.88 11.68 -2.86
N LEU A 92 -15.16 11.58 -2.42
CA LEU A 92 -16.30 11.35 -3.29
C LEU A 92 -16.45 12.48 -4.32
N ILE A 93 -16.44 13.73 -3.87
CA ILE A 93 -16.61 14.91 -4.75
C ILE A 93 -15.52 14.94 -5.81
N ILE A 94 -14.24 14.86 -5.41
CA ILE A 94 -13.13 14.96 -6.38
C ILE A 94 -13.13 13.78 -7.36
N THR A 95 -13.43 12.57 -6.90
CA THR A 95 -13.49 11.39 -7.77
C THR A 95 -14.65 11.48 -8.75
N THR A 96 -15.80 12.01 -8.31
CA THR A 96 -16.96 12.26 -9.19
C THR A 96 -16.65 13.33 -10.23
N LEU A 97 -15.98 14.43 -9.86
CA LEU A 97 -15.55 15.45 -10.81
C LEU A 97 -14.57 14.89 -11.86
N ILE A 98 -13.64 14.04 -11.43
CA ILE A 98 -12.73 13.34 -12.35
C ILE A 98 -13.53 12.42 -13.28
N ALA A 99 -14.48 11.63 -12.76
CA ALA A 99 -15.31 10.76 -13.57
C ALA A 99 -16.08 11.55 -14.64
N ILE A 100 -16.69 12.68 -14.27
CA ILE A 100 -17.41 13.56 -15.19
C ILE A 100 -16.48 14.12 -16.27
N THR A 101 -15.30 14.65 -15.90
CA THR A 101 -14.36 15.23 -16.87
C THR A 101 -13.77 14.19 -17.82
N VAL A 102 -13.57 12.95 -17.37
CA VAL A 102 -13.14 11.84 -18.24
C VAL A 102 -14.27 11.46 -19.19
N THR A 103 -15.50 11.25 -18.70
CA THR A 103 -16.67 10.86 -19.49
C THR A 103 -17.03 11.92 -20.55
N THR A 104 -16.86 13.20 -20.23
CA THR A 104 -17.16 14.30 -21.18
C THR A 104 -16.01 14.60 -22.15
N GLY A 105 -14.89 13.89 -22.07
CA GLY A 105 -13.73 14.07 -22.95
C GLY A 105 -12.93 15.36 -22.67
N HIS A 106 -13.19 16.05 -21.56
CA HIS A 106 -12.50 17.29 -21.18
C HIS A 106 -11.28 17.06 -20.27
N MET A 107 -10.94 15.78 -20.02
CA MET A 107 -9.81 15.45 -19.15
C MET A 107 -8.47 15.75 -19.81
N THR A 108 -7.62 16.46 -19.11
CA THR A 108 -6.25 16.78 -19.55
C THR A 108 -5.24 16.30 -18.52
N ILE A 109 -3.97 16.19 -18.93
CA ILE A 109 -2.86 15.83 -18.02
C ILE A 109 -2.80 16.79 -16.82
N SER A 110 -2.99 18.09 -17.04
CA SER A 110 -2.98 19.09 -15.96
C SER A 110 -4.11 18.85 -14.96
N TRP A 111 -5.31 18.53 -15.45
CA TRP A 111 -6.44 18.18 -14.58
C TRP A 111 -6.21 16.87 -13.83
N ALA A 112 -5.56 15.87 -14.46
CA ALA A 112 -5.18 14.63 -13.78
C ALA A 112 -4.18 14.88 -12.63
N ILE A 113 -3.20 15.79 -12.83
CA ILE A 113 -2.24 16.18 -11.78
C ILE A 113 -2.97 16.89 -10.63
N VAL A 114 -3.79 17.90 -10.92
CA VAL A 114 -4.53 18.64 -9.88
C VAL A 114 -5.51 17.72 -9.15
N GLY A 115 -6.25 16.89 -9.89
CA GLY A 115 -7.19 15.94 -9.32
C GLY A 115 -6.50 14.90 -8.42
N SER A 116 -5.34 14.38 -8.83
CA SER A 116 -4.56 13.44 -8.01
C SER A 116 -4.04 14.08 -6.71
N PHE A 117 -3.62 15.35 -6.75
CA PHE A 117 -3.20 16.09 -5.55
C PHE A 117 -4.36 16.26 -4.57
N ILE A 118 -5.51 16.73 -5.04
CA ILE A 118 -6.70 16.94 -4.20
C ILE A 118 -7.19 15.60 -3.63
N ALA A 119 -7.23 14.54 -4.43
CA ALA A 119 -7.56 13.20 -3.97
C ALA A 119 -6.59 12.73 -2.88
N GLY A 120 -5.29 12.99 -3.06
CA GLY A 120 -4.24 12.72 -2.08
C GLY A 120 -4.46 13.43 -0.74
N ILE A 121 -4.96 14.67 -0.74
CA ILE A 121 -5.30 15.41 0.49
C ILE A 121 -6.35 14.66 1.31
N PHE A 122 -7.45 14.23 0.68
CA PHE A 122 -8.53 13.54 1.39
C PHE A 122 -8.11 12.14 1.86
N VAL A 123 -7.26 11.46 1.10
CA VAL A 123 -6.64 10.19 1.54
C VAL A 123 -5.75 10.41 2.76
N ALA A 124 -4.89 11.42 2.73
CA ALA A 124 -4.00 11.76 3.83
C ALA A 124 -4.75 12.17 5.11
N LEU A 125 -5.90 12.82 4.95
CA LEU A 125 -6.77 13.21 6.06
C LEU A 125 -7.43 11.98 6.74
N GLY A 126 -7.90 11.02 5.94
CA GLY A 126 -8.71 9.91 6.43
C GLY A 126 -7.92 8.74 7.01
N SER A 127 -6.74 8.45 6.48
CA SER A 127 -5.99 7.25 6.84
C SER A 127 -5.53 7.19 8.30
N PRO A 128 -4.86 8.22 8.88
CA PRO A 128 -4.42 8.18 10.28
C PRO A 128 -5.59 8.20 11.26
N VAL A 129 -6.68 8.89 10.93
CA VAL A 129 -7.88 8.97 11.76
C VAL A 129 -8.54 7.60 11.93
N ARG A 130 -8.64 6.80 10.85
CA ARG A 130 -9.17 5.42 10.91
C ARG A 130 -8.38 4.56 11.87
N SER A 131 -7.06 4.61 11.80
CA SER A 131 -6.18 3.82 12.68
C SER A 131 -6.29 4.26 14.15
N ALA A 132 -6.44 5.56 14.39
CA ALA A 132 -6.56 6.13 15.74
C ALA A 132 -7.90 5.83 16.43
N ILE A 133 -8.93 5.45 15.68
CA ILE A 133 -10.26 5.13 16.23
C ILE A 133 -10.32 3.68 16.75
N ILE A 134 -9.60 2.73 16.15
CA ILE A 134 -9.69 1.31 16.49
C ILE A 134 -9.58 1.06 18.00
N PRO A 135 -8.58 1.61 18.72
CA PRO A 135 -8.44 1.39 20.15
C PRO A 135 -9.59 1.93 21.01
N THR A 136 -10.39 2.86 20.48
CA THR A 136 -11.53 3.45 21.21
C THR A 136 -12.83 2.68 21.05
N LEU A 137 -12.86 1.74 20.10
CA LEU A 137 -14.07 0.96 19.78
C LEU A 137 -14.09 -0.43 20.38
N VAL A 138 -12.94 -0.95 20.78
CA VAL A 138 -12.81 -2.31 21.29
C VAL A 138 -12.20 -2.33 22.69
N PRO A 139 -12.60 -3.28 23.56
CA PRO A 139 -11.96 -3.51 24.84
C PRO A 139 -10.46 -3.80 24.69
N SER A 140 -9.66 -3.45 25.69
CA SER A 140 -8.19 -3.57 25.67
C SER A 140 -7.69 -5.01 25.46
N ASP A 141 -8.41 -5.99 25.98
CA ASP A 141 -8.15 -7.42 25.79
C ASP A 141 -8.34 -7.89 24.32
N LYS A 142 -9.20 -7.19 23.55
CA LYS A 142 -9.49 -7.49 22.12
C LYS A 142 -8.72 -6.61 21.13
N LEU A 143 -7.94 -5.64 21.60
CA LEU A 143 -7.27 -4.64 20.75
C LEU A 143 -6.30 -5.28 19.74
N VAL A 144 -5.49 -6.23 20.18
CA VAL A 144 -4.51 -6.91 19.31
C VAL A 144 -5.22 -7.65 18.16
N GLY A 145 -6.31 -8.35 18.48
CA GLY A 145 -7.15 -9.02 17.48
C GLY A 145 -7.80 -8.04 16.50
N ALA A 146 -8.29 -6.90 16.98
CA ALA A 146 -8.91 -5.87 16.15
C ALA A 146 -7.90 -5.25 15.17
N ILE A 147 -6.68 -4.97 15.61
CA ILE A 147 -5.59 -4.48 14.75
C ILE A 147 -5.24 -5.53 13.69
N ALA A 148 -5.11 -6.81 14.08
CA ALA A 148 -4.79 -7.90 13.17
C ALA A 148 -5.87 -8.05 12.07
N VAL A 149 -7.15 -8.08 12.45
CA VAL A 149 -8.28 -8.17 11.49
C VAL A 149 -8.33 -6.95 10.56
N SER A 150 -8.05 -5.76 11.08
CA SER A 150 -7.98 -4.53 10.27
C SER A 150 -6.82 -4.58 9.28
N THR A 151 -5.66 -5.06 9.70
CA THR A 151 -4.48 -5.22 8.84
C THR A 151 -4.74 -6.22 7.71
N ILE A 152 -5.39 -7.34 8.02
CA ILE A 152 -5.79 -8.34 7.01
C ILE A 152 -6.75 -7.70 5.98
N GLY A 153 -7.77 -6.99 6.45
CA GLY A 153 -8.71 -6.28 5.57
C GLY A 153 -8.01 -5.27 4.66
N ASN A 154 -7.08 -4.48 5.21
CA ASN A 154 -6.31 -3.51 4.44
C ASN A 154 -5.43 -4.19 3.37
N ASN A 155 -4.75 -5.29 3.71
CA ASN A 155 -3.93 -6.04 2.76
C ASN A 155 -4.77 -6.65 1.63
N ILE A 156 -5.93 -7.22 1.95
CA ILE A 156 -6.87 -7.74 0.96
C ILE A 156 -7.36 -6.60 0.04
N GLY A 157 -7.76 -5.46 0.59
CA GLY A 157 -8.20 -4.29 -0.18
C GLY A 157 -7.11 -3.76 -1.11
N LEU A 158 -5.86 -3.74 -0.64
CA LEU A 158 -4.70 -3.31 -1.44
C LEU A 158 -4.44 -4.24 -2.64
N ILE A 159 -4.58 -5.54 -2.43
CA ILE A 159 -4.35 -6.57 -3.46
C ILE A 159 -5.49 -6.60 -4.49
N ILE A 160 -6.74 -6.61 -4.01
CA ILE A 160 -7.92 -6.78 -4.87
C ILE A 160 -8.32 -5.47 -5.55
N GLY A 161 -7.97 -4.31 -4.96
CA GLY A 161 -8.43 -3.00 -5.45
C GLY A 161 -8.27 -2.79 -6.96
N PRO A 162 -7.07 -2.90 -7.54
CA PRO A 162 -6.90 -2.73 -8.98
C PRO A 162 -7.77 -3.70 -9.80
N ALA A 163 -7.90 -4.95 -9.35
CA ALA A 163 -8.69 -5.97 -10.05
C ALA A 163 -10.21 -5.65 -10.09
N THR A 164 -10.72 -4.91 -9.10
CA THR A 164 -12.15 -4.52 -9.08
C THR A 164 -12.50 -3.52 -10.19
N ALA A 165 -11.53 -2.76 -10.68
CA ALA A 165 -11.74 -1.84 -11.80
C ALA A 165 -11.86 -2.55 -13.15
N GLY A 166 -11.33 -3.78 -13.28
CA GLY A 166 -11.27 -4.50 -14.54
C GLY A 166 -12.62 -4.62 -15.28
N PRO A 167 -13.67 -5.13 -14.64
CA PRO A 167 -14.99 -5.21 -15.24
C PRO A 167 -15.56 -3.84 -15.65
N ALA A 168 -15.38 -2.82 -14.81
CA ALA A 168 -15.84 -1.47 -15.10
C ALA A 168 -15.12 -0.86 -16.30
N ILE A 169 -13.80 -1.06 -16.40
CA ILE A 169 -13.00 -0.62 -17.55
C ILE A 169 -13.38 -1.39 -18.80
N ALA A 170 -13.66 -2.69 -18.71
CA ALA A 170 -14.05 -3.49 -19.84
C ALA A 170 -15.39 -3.05 -20.46
N LEU A 171 -16.33 -2.58 -19.63
CA LEU A 171 -17.67 -2.18 -20.06
C LEU A 171 -17.77 -0.70 -20.47
N TRP A 172 -17.07 0.16 -19.78
CA TRP A 172 -17.23 1.62 -19.91
C TRP A 172 -15.92 2.40 -20.08
N GLY A 173 -14.79 1.72 -20.34
CA GLY A 173 -13.50 2.40 -20.42
C GLY A 173 -12.97 2.85 -19.05
N ILE A 174 -11.93 3.71 -19.06
CA ILE A 174 -11.30 4.19 -17.82
C ILE A 174 -12.26 5.04 -16.96
N GLU A 175 -13.24 5.70 -17.56
CA GLU A 175 -14.30 6.41 -16.87
C GLU A 175 -15.09 5.50 -15.95
N GLY A 176 -15.32 4.24 -16.35
CA GLY A 176 -15.99 3.23 -15.52
C GLY A 176 -15.23 2.95 -14.21
N ALA A 177 -13.91 2.99 -14.24
CA ALA A 177 -13.11 2.84 -13.02
C ALA A 177 -13.32 4.02 -12.05
N PHE A 178 -13.40 5.25 -12.53
CA PHE A 178 -13.66 6.42 -11.68
C PHE A 178 -15.09 6.46 -11.16
N TRP A 179 -16.09 6.06 -11.98
CA TRP A 179 -17.48 5.94 -11.52
C TRP A 179 -17.63 4.85 -10.46
N LEU A 180 -16.99 3.70 -10.64
CA LEU A 180 -16.96 2.64 -9.62
C LEU A 180 -16.39 3.16 -8.29
N GLN A 181 -15.29 3.92 -8.33
CA GLN A 181 -14.70 4.54 -7.15
C GLN A 181 -15.65 5.53 -6.48
N ALA A 182 -16.34 6.37 -7.26
CA ALA A 182 -17.34 7.31 -6.73
C ALA A 182 -18.48 6.58 -6.02
N VAL A 183 -19.01 5.50 -6.61
CA VAL A 183 -20.03 4.65 -5.99
C VAL A 183 -19.53 4.02 -4.69
N LEU A 184 -18.30 3.49 -4.68
CA LEU A 184 -17.70 2.89 -3.47
C LEU A 184 -17.47 3.94 -2.37
N TYR A 185 -17.04 5.16 -2.72
CA TYR A 185 -16.95 6.26 -1.75
C TYR A 185 -18.32 6.64 -1.21
N LEU A 186 -19.35 6.65 -2.05
CA LEU A 186 -20.74 6.91 -1.63
C LEU A 186 -21.24 5.82 -0.67
N ILE A 187 -21.00 4.55 -0.98
CA ILE A 187 -21.32 3.43 -0.06
C ILE A 187 -20.55 3.60 1.26
N GLY A 188 -19.26 3.91 1.20
CA GLY A 188 -18.45 4.17 2.39
C GLY A 188 -18.97 5.34 3.23
N PHE A 189 -19.51 6.38 2.61
CA PHE A 189 -20.17 7.49 3.29
C PHE A 189 -21.42 7.01 4.06
N PHE A 190 -22.30 6.25 3.43
CA PHE A 190 -23.48 5.71 4.10
C PHE A 190 -23.13 4.75 5.24
N VAL A 191 -22.06 3.98 5.12
CA VAL A 191 -21.53 3.12 6.19
C VAL A 191 -21.06 3.95 7.40
N LEU A 192 -20.55 5.17 7.20
CA LEU A 192 -20.10 6.06 8.27
C LEU A 192 -21.25 6.79 8.99
N LEU A 193 -22.40 6.96 8.35
CA LEU A 193 -23.52 7.74 8.94
C LEU A 193 -23.97 7.19 10.31
N PRO A 194 -24.18 5.86 10.50
CA PRO A 194 -24.60 5.31 11.78
C PRO A 194 -23.44 5.14 12.78
N LEU A 195 -22.18 5.48 12.40
CA LEU A 195 -21.03 5.34 13.27
C LEU A 195 -21.05 6.39 14.38
N GLN A 196 -21.22 5.93 15.61
CA GLN A 196 -21.09 6.76 16.80
C GLN A 196 -19.71 6.52 17.42
N LEU A 197 -18.96 7.59 17.62
CA LEU A 197 -17.65 7.53 18.25
C LEU A 197 -17.71 8.10 19.65
N PRO A 198 -17.02 7.48 20.64
CA PRO A 198 -16.85 8.08 21.95
C PRO A 198 -16.17 9.45 21.85
N ALA A 199 -16.53 10.37 22.75
CA ALA A 199 -15.84 11.66 22.81
C ALA A 199 -14.34 11.44 23.05
N SER A 200 -13.51 12.16 22.29
CA SER A 200 -12.05 12.07 22.43
C SER A 200 -11.66 12.61 23.82
N HIS A 201 -11.13 11.75 24.68
CA HIS A 201 -10.49 12.21 25.92
C HIS A 201 -9.05 12.58 25.59
N ASN A 202 -8.62 13.74 26.10
CA ASN A 202 -7.28 14.29 25.97
C ASN A 202 -6.21 13.22 26.24
N THR A 203 -5.59 12.72 25.21
CA THR A 203 -4.35 11.97 25.37
C THR A 203 -3.19 12.95 25.46
N THR A 204 -2.33 12.75 26.45
CA THR A 204 -1.13 13.54 26.71
C THR A 204 -0.36 13.82 25.42
N ARG A 205 -0.10 15.11 25.17
CA ARG A 205 0.73 15.60 24.05
C ARG A 205 2.11 14.92 24.09
N ARG A 206 2.24 13.78 23.44
CA ARG A 206 3.57 13.23 23.14
C ARG A 206 4.17 14.05 22.00
N ARG A 207 5.36 14.58 22.21
CA ARG A 207 6.07 15.34 21.17
C ARG A 207 6.44 14.37 20.05
N LEU A 208 5.66 14.38 18.97
CA LEU A 208 5.84 13.53 17.78
C LEU A 208 7.30 13.49 17.29
N ARG A 209 8.00 14.64 17.38
CA ARG A 209 9.41 14.74 17.05
C ARG A 209 10.26 13.80 17.90
N GLU A 210 10.03 13.74 19.20
CA GLU A 210 10.77 12.86 20.14
C GLU A 210 10.48 11.37 19.86
N GLU A 211 9.26 11.06 19.45
CA GLU A 211 8.89 9.68 19.08
C GLU A 211 9.59 9.22 17.80
N ILE A 212 9.61 10.05 16.75
CA ILE A 212 10.30 9.72 15.50
C ILE A 212 11.81 9.62 15.75
N PHE A 213 12.42 10.59 16.42
CA PHE A 213 13.86 10.53 16.72
C PHE A 213 14.23 9.36 17.62
N GLY A 214 13.41 9.00 18.59
CA GLY A 214 13.63 7.82 19.44
C GLY A 214 13.58 6.52 18.66
N GLY A 215 12.64 6.37 17.72
CA GLY A 215 12.58 5.21 16.83
C GLY A 215 13.76 5.16 15.86
N LEU A 216 14.14 6.30 15.26
CA LEU A 216 15.27 6.38 14.34
C LEU A 216 16.61 6.03 15.03
N ARG A 217 16.81 6.53 16.25
CA ARG A 217 17.99 6.20 17.06
C ARG A 217 18.05 4.70 17.36
N PHE A 218 16.95 4.08 17.76
CA PHE A 218 16.88 2.64 17.97
C PHE A 218 17.28 1.85 16.70
N ILE A 219 16.77 2.27 15.53
CA ILE A 219 17.10 1.64 14.23
C ILE A 219 18.59 1.81 13.92
N GLN A 220 19.16 3.00 14.19
CA GLN A 220 20.58 3.28 13.94
C GLN A 220 21.50 2.46 14.88
N ASP A 221 21.13 2.31 16.13
CA ASP A 221 21.91 1.62 17.15
C ASP A 221 21.85 0.09 16.98
N ASN A 222 20.77 -0.43 16.35
CA ASN A 222 20.63 -1.87 16.11
C ASN A 222 20.99 -2.23 14.66
N ALA A 223 22.18 -2.81 14.47
CA ALA A 223 22.70 -3.13 13.14
C ALA A 223 21.82 -4.11 12.33
N ALA A 224 21.13 -5.04 12.98
CA ALA A 224 20.22 -5.97 12.32
C ALA A 224 18.95 -5.25 11.84
N VAL A 225 18.31 -4.47 12.71
CA VAL A 225 17.11 -3.69 12.38
C VAL A 225 17.43 -2.65 11.30
N ARG A 226 18.58 -1.96 11.41
CA ARG A 226 19.02 -1.00 10.38
C ARG A 226 19.19 -1.65 9.02
N SER A 227 19.85 -2.80 8.94
CA SER A 227 20.04 -3.53 7.69
C SER A 227 18.72 -3.98 7.09
N PHE A 228 17.78 -4.39 7.95
CA PHE A 228 16.43 -4.75 7.53
C PHE A 228 15.68 -3.55 6.94
N PHE A 229 15.74 -2.37 7.59
CA PHE A 229 15.10 -1.14 7.07
C PHE A 229 15.72 -0.69 5.75
N VAL A 230 17.01 -0.91 5.51
CA VAL A 230 17.65 -0.64 4.20
C VAL A 230 17.08 -1.55 3.12
N LEU A 231 16.91 -2.86 3.41
CA LEU A 231 16.28 -3.79 2.46
C LEU A 231 14.81 -3.41 2.18
N LEU A 232 14.06 -2.97 3.20
CA LEU A 232 12.70 -2.46 3.01
C LEU A 232 12.66 -1.21 2.13
N ALA A 233 13.55 -0.25 2.36
CA ALA A 233 13.65 0.93 1.52
C ALA A 233 14.01 0.58 0.07
N GLY A 234 14.98 -0.31 -0.13
CA GLY A 234 15.33 -0.85 -1.43
C GLY A 234 14.15 -1.50 -2.14
N SER A 235 13.36 -2.31 -1.45
CA SER A 235 12.19 -2.97 -2.03
C SER A 235 11.11 -1.98 -2.47
N VAL A 236 10.88 -0.91 -1.71
CA VAL A 236 9.95 0.16 -2.10
C VAL A 236 10.44 0.89 -3.35
N LEU A 237 11.73 1.23 -3.41
CA LEU A 237 12.32 1.99 -4.51
C LEU A 237 12.49 1.14 -5.78
N PHE A 238 12.96 -0.11 -5.64
CA PHE A 238 13.39 -0.92 -6.79
C PHE A 238 12.38 -2.00 -7.20
N MET A 239 11.35 -2.26 -6.40
CA MET A 239 10.32 -3.24 -6.76
C MET A 239 8.94 -2.59 -6.82
N MET A 240 8.48 -1.98 -5.73
CA MET A 240 7.12 -1.45 -5.62
C MET A 240 6.89 -0.23 -6.53
N ALA A 241 7.77 0.77 -6.48
CA ALA A 241 7.63 1.99 -7.27
C ALA A 241 7.72 1.73 -8.79
N PRO A 242 8.71 0.96 -9.31
CA PRO A 242 8.75 0.58 -10.72
C PRO A 242 7.50 -0.13 -11.20
N TRP A 243 6.97 -1.07 -10.40
CA TRP A 243 5.76 -1.81 -10.78
C TRP A 243 4.55 -0.89 -10.93
N ILE A 244 4.32 0.00 -9.97
CA ILE A 244 3.15 0.89 -9.99
C ILE A 244 3.20 1.84 -11.19
N VAL A 245 4.39 2.34 -11.57
CA VAL A 245 4.57 3.31 -12.66
C VAL A 245 4.71 2.61 -14.02
N LEU A 246 5.63 1.66 -14.12
CA LEU A 246 6.02 1.06 -15.39
C LEU A 246 5.23 -0.21 -15.73
N GLY A 247 4.68 -0.91 -14.73
CA GLY A 247 3.92 -2.15 -14.95
C GLY A 247 2.76 -1.97 -15.95
N PRO A 248 1.86 -1.00 -15.77
CA PRO A 248 0.79 -0.72 -16.72
C PRO A 248 1.31 -0.31 -18.11
N GLN A 249 2.40 0.47 -18.16
CA GLN A 249 3.02 0.89 -19.41
C GLN A 249 3.63 -0.31 -20.17
N ILE A 250 4.40 -1.17 -19.49
CA ILE A 250 5.00 -2.37 -20.09
C ILE A 250 3.90 -3.31 -20.61
N ALA A 251 2.83 -3.51 -19.83
CA ALA A 251 1.69 -4.32 -20.26
C ALA A 251 1.03 -3.77 -21.54
N LYS A 252 0.83 -2.44 -21.60
CA LYS A 252 0.23 -1.77 -22.77
C LYS A 252 1.17 -1.79 -23.99
N GLU A 253 2.43 -1.39 -23.83
CA GLU A 253 3.36 -1.19 -24.95
C GLU A 253 3.95 -2.50 -25.48
N GLN A 254 4.29 -3.47 -24.62
CA GLN A 254 4.92 -4.73 -25.05
C GLN A 254 3.91 -5.84 -25.36
N ALA A 255 2.85 -5.97 -24.57
CA ALA A 255 1.87 -7.03 -24.73
C ALA A 255 0.56 -6.57 -25.38
N GLY A 256 0.42 -5.28 -25.71
CA GLY A 256 -0.82 -4.73 -26.28
C GLY A 256 -2.02 -4.85 -25.33
N ALA A 257 -1.77 -4.94 -24.01
CA ALA A 257 -2.81 -5.20 -23.03
C ALA A 257 -3.78 -4.02 -22.91
N THR A 258 -5.07 -4.34 -22.86
CA THR A 258 -6.12 -3.38 -22.52
C THR A 258 -6.09 -3.06 -21.01
N GLY A 259 -6.80 -2.00 -20.59
CA GLY A 259 -6.91 -1.64 -19.17
C GLY A 259 -7.48 -2.78 -18.32
N SER A 260 -8.52 -3.46 -18.79
CA SER A 260 -9.13 -4.61 -18.10
C SER A 260 -8.17 -5.80 -18.01
N GLN A 261 -7.42 -6.10 -19.06
CA GLN A 261 -6.41 -7.15 -19.03
C GLN A 261 -5.27 -6.81 -18.07
N THR A 262 -4.86 -5.55 -18.04
CA THR A 262 -3.84 -5.09 -17.10
C THR A 262 -4.31 -5.22 -15.64
N THR A 263 -5.58 -4.98 -15.34
CA THR A 263 -6.12 -5.22 -13.98
C THR A 263 -6.10 -6.71 -13.61
N LEU A 264 -6.30 -7.63 -14.55
CA LEU A 264 -6.15 -9.07 -14.31
C LEU A 264 -4.69 -9.44 -13.97
N LEU A 265 -3.72 -8.77 -14.57
CA LEU A 265 -2.31 -8.94 -14.20
C LEU A 265 -2.06 -8.57 -12.73
N PHE A 266 -2.67 -7.49 -12.24
CA PHE A 266 -2.62 -7.15 -10.81
C PHE A 266 -3.32 -8.21 -9.95
N ALA A 267 -4.41 -8.80 -10.43
CA ALA A 267 -5.08 -9.90 -9.72
C ALA A 267 -4.17 -11.13 -9.61
N MET A 268 -3.41 -11.50 -10.66
CA MET A 268 -2.47 -12.63 -10.61
C MET A 268 -1.39 -12.41 -9.56
N LEU A 269 -0.83 -11.21 -9.45
CA LEU A 269 0.09 -10.84 -8.38
C LEU A 269 -0.56 -11.02 -7.00
N GLY A 270 -1.80 -10.55 -6.84
CA GLY A 270 -2.56 -10.70 -5.60
C GLY A 270 -2.82 -12.16 -5.23
N VAL A 271 -3.17 -13.01 -6.19
CA VAL A 271 -3.38 -14.46 -5.98
C VAL A 271 -2.09 -15.11 -5.49
N GLY A 272 -0.94 -14.79 -6.10
CA GLY A 272 0.37 -15.29 -5.64
C GLY A 272 0.67 -14.90 -4.19
N GLN A 273 0.43 -13.63 -3.82
CA GLN A 273 0.59 -13.14 -2.45
C GLN A 273 -0.34 -13.85 -1.47
N PHE A 274 -1.59 -14.06 -1.83
CA PHE A 274 -2.58 -14.75 -1.01
C PHE A 274 -2.19 -16.20 -0.73
N ILE A 275 -1.79 -16.94 -1.78
CA ILE A 275 -1.36 -18.33 -1.64
C ILE A 275 -0.15 -18.42 -0.71
N THR A 276 0.85 -17.57 -0.90
CA THR A 276 2.03 -17.55 -0.02
C THR A 276 1.68 -17.19 1.41
N SER A 277 0.76 -16.25 1.63
CA SER A 277 0.28 -15.92 2.98
C SER A 277 -0.39 -17.11 3.66
N MET A 278 -1.19 -17.88 2.92
CA MET A 278 -1.79 -19.13 3.40
C MET A 278 -0.73 -20.19 3.74
N LEU A 279 0.28 -20.35 2.87
CA LEU A 279 1.38 -21.28 3.11
C LEU A 279 2.19 -20.89 4.36
N ILE A 280 2.52 -19.60 4.52
CA ILE A 280 3.20 -19.12 5.72
C ILE A 280 2.36 -19.40 6.97
N MET A 281 1.06 -19.14 6.95
CA MET A 281 0.17 -19.42 8.08
C MET A 281 0.15 -20.92 8.42
N ARG A 282 0.12 -21.79 7.42
CA ARG A 282 0.09 -23.26 7.59
C ARG A 282 1.41 -23.83 8.08
N TYR A 283 2.54 -23.31 7.57
CA TYR A 283 3.88 -23.85 7.77
C TYR A 283 4.80 -22.95 8.62
N ASN A 284 4.26 -21.96 9.34
CA ASN A 284 5.03 -21.02 10.16
C ASN A 284 5.97 -21.73 11.16
N HIS A 285 5.55 -22.89 11.70
CA HIS A 285 6.33 -23.68 12.63
C HIS A 285 7.63 -24.26 12.02
N LEU A 286 7.69 -24.40 10.69
CA LEU A 286 8.88 -24.86 9.95
C LEU A 286 9.85 -23.71 9.61
N MET A 287 9.39 -22.47 9.73
CA MET A 287 10.16 -21.29 9.33
C MET A 287 11.01 -20.75 10.48
N VAL A 288 12.01 -21.52 10.92
CA VAL A 288 12.88 -21.17 12.05
C VAL A 288 13.69 -19.90 11.78
N LYS A 289 14.14 -19.67 10.52
CA LYS A 289 14.96 -18.52 10.11
C LYS A 289 14.16 -17.57 9.23
N LYS A 290 13.24 -16.81 9.82
CA LYS A 290 12.33 -15.91 9.07
C LYS A 290 13.08 -14.85 8.26
N GLY A 291 14.22 -14.34 8.78
CA GLY A 291 15.06 -13.41 8.04
C GLY A 291 15.63 -13.99 6.73
N LEU A 292 16.00 -15.29 6.73
CA LEU A 292 16.44 -15.98 5.51
C LEU A 292 15.29 -16.12 4.50
N TRP A 293 14.10 -16.54 4.94
CA TRP A 293 12.92 -16.64 4.08
C TRP A 293 12.51 -15.29 3.47
N PHE A 294 12.62 -14.21 4.25
CA PHE A 294 12.39 -12.86 3.76
C PHE A 294 13.37 -12.49 2.63
N MET A 295 14.67 -12.75 2.82
CA MET A 295 15.69 -12.48 1.79
C MET A 295 15.52 -13.38 0.56
N CYS A 296 15.18 -14.66 0.73
CA CYS A 296 14.84 -15.55 -0.38
C CYS A 296 13.64 -15.04 -1.18
N GLY A 297 12.61 -14.55 -0.50
CA GLY A 297 11.46 -13.91 -1.15
C GLY A 297 11.81 -12.67 -1.97
N LEU A 298 12.74 -11.84 -1.46
CA LEU A 298 13.26 -10.69 -2.19
C LEU A 298 14.11 -11.10 -3.41
N CYS A 299 15.00 -12.08 -3.26
CA CYS A 299 15.79 -12.61 -4.38
C CYS A 299 14.89 -13.21 -5.47
N TRP A 300 13.92 -14.03 -5.07
CA TRP A 300 12.93 -14.59 -5.98
C TRP A 300 12.15 -13.48 -6.71
N GLY A 301 11.57 -12.53 -5.97
CA GLY A 301 10.82 -11.44 -6.53
C GLY A 301 11.64 -10.58 -7.49
N SER A 302 12.88 -10.26 -7.14
CA SER A 302 13.79 -9.47 -8.00
C SER A 302 14.15 -10.20 -9.30
N SER A 303 14.40 -11.51 -9.23
CA SER A 303 14.68 -12.33 -10.41
C SER A 303 13.50 -12.40 -11.36
N VAL A 304 12.30 -12.62 -10.81
CA VAL A 304 11.05 -12.64 -11.60
C VAL A 304 10.76 -11.26 -12.20
N GLN A 305 11.03 -10.17 -11.48
CA GLN A 305 10.89 -8.80 -11.98
C GLN A 305 11.75 -8.56 -13.22
N MET A 306 13.00 -9.03 -13.21
CA MET A 306 13.89 -8.90 -14.37
C MET A 306 13.32 -9.60 -15.61
N LEU A 307 12.78 -10.81 -15.46
CA LEU A 307 12.16 -11.58 -16.55
C LEU A 307 10.87 -10.92 -17.04
N LEU A 308 10.06 -10.42 -16.11
CA LEU A 308 8.81 -9.74 -16.44
C LEU A 308 9.05 -8.51 -17.33
N GLY A 309 10.10 -7.73 -17.07
CA GLY A 309 10.44 -6.54 -17.84
C GLY A 309 10.71 -6.82 -19.33
N GLN A 310 11.07 -8.03 -19.69
CA GLN A 310 11.39 -8.44 -21.07
C GLN A 310 10.28 -9.26 -21.74
N SER A 311 9.14 -9.47 -21.05
CA SER A 311 8.04 -10.29 -21.57
C SER A 311 7.14 -9.49 -22.51
N SER A 312 6.86 -10.05 -23.68
CA SER A 312 5.93 -9.49 -24.69
C SER A 312 4.57 -10.21 -24.75
N SER A 313 4.40 -11.29 -23.99
CA SER A 313 3.15 -12.07 -23.96
C SER A 313 2.37 -11.79 -22.66
N ILE A 314 1.11 -11.41 -22.77
CA ILE A 314 0.23 -11.17 -21.64
C ILE A 314 0.07 -12.40 -20.73
N PHE A 315 0.05 -13.59 -21.32
CA PHE A 315 -0.05 -14.84 -20.56
C PHE A 315 1.22 -15.09 -19.75
N ILE A 316 2.41 -14.91 -20.35
CA ILE A 316 3.70 -15.06 -19.68
C ILE A 316 3.85 -13.98 -18.59
N MET A 317 3.41 -12.74 -18.86
CA MET A 317 3.35 -11.69 -17.84
C MET A 317 2.49 -12.09 -16.64
N GLY A 318 1.33 -12.70 -16.89
CA GLY A 318 0.45 -13.21 -15.83
C GLY A 318 1.13 -14.27 -14.96
N LEU A 319 1.84 -15.23 -15.58
CA LEU A 319 2.61 -16.25 -14.85
C LEU A 319 3.75 -15.63 -14.03
N PHE A 320 4.48 -14.68 -14.60
CA PHE A 320 5.54 -13.99 -13.88
C PHE A 320 4.99 -13.15 -12.73
N LEU A 321 3.84 -12.49 -12.92
CA LEU A 321 3.21 -11.72 -11.84
C LEU A 321 2.69 -12.61 -10.72
N PHE A 322 2.11 -13.75 -11.05
CA PHE A 322 1.76 -14.76 -10.05
C PHE A 322 3.01 -15.21 -9.26
N ALA A 323 4.09 -15.57 -9.95
CA ALA A 323 5.34 -15.97 -9.33
C ALA A 323 5.98 -14.83 -8.50
N TRP A 324 5.91 -13.60 -9.00
CA TRP A 324 6.37 -12.42 -8.25
C TRP A 324 5.53 -12.17 -7.00
N GLY A 325 4.21 -12.35 -7.11
CA GLY A 325 3.28 -12.28 -5.98
C GLY A 325 3.65 -13.28 -4.87
N MET A 326 4.11 -14.47 -5.22
CA MET A 326 4.58 -15.44 -4.21
C MET A 326 5.74 -14.87 -3.39
N GLY A 327 6.72 -14.22 -4.01
CA GLY A 327 7.80 -13.50 -3.31
C GLY A 327 7.27 -12.35 -2.45
N GLY A 328 6.29 -11.59 -2.99
CA GLY A 328 5.60 -10.51 -2.30
C GLY A 328 4.86 -10.95 -1.04
N GLY A 329 4.33 -12.18 -1.02
CA GLY A 329 3.71 -12.77 0.16
C GLY A 329 4.71 -12.96 1.31
N PHE A 330 5.93 -13.45 1.03
CA PHE A 330 7.00 -13.51 2.04
C PHE A 330 7.36 -12.10 2.53
N TYR A 331 7.54 -11.16 1.61
CA TYR A 331 7.85 -9.78 1.94
C TYR A 331 6.80 -9.15 2.88
N MET A 332 5.54 -9.20 2.53
CA MET A 332 4.45 -8.56 3.29
C MET A 332 4.28 -9.15 4.69
N ASN A 333 4.28 -10.49 4.81
CA ASN A 333 4.03 -11.13 6.09
C ASN A 333 5.25 -11.09 7.00
N LEU A 334 6.45 -11.37 6.47
CA LEU A 334 7.64 -11.45 7.29
C LEU A 334 8.22 -10.08 7.65
N SER A 335 7.97 -9.03 6.86
CA SER A 335 8.46 -7.68 7.18
C SER A 335 7.90 -7.18 8.52
N GLN A 336 6.60 -7.29 8.74
CA GLN A 336 5.97 -6.87 9.99
C GLN A 336 6.37 -7.78 11.15
N THR A 337 6.40 -9.10 10.93
CA THR A 337 6.79 -10.09 11.93
C THR A 337 8.22 -9.84 12.42
N LEU A 338 9.16 -9.64 11.51
CA LEU A 338 10.58 -9.41 11.85
C LEU A 338 10.76 -8.09 12.63
N ILE A 339 10.03 -7.02 12.29
CA ILE A 339 10.07 -5.78 13.06
C ILE A 339 9.54 -6.03 14.48
N GLN A 340 8.37 -6.69 14.60
CA GLN A 340 7.74 -6.91 15.90
C GLN A 340 8.59 -7.79 16.82
N HIS A 341 9.21 -8.87 16.31
CA HIS A 341 10.06 -9.75 17.10
C HIS A 341 11.38 -9.10 17.55
N ASN A 342 11.94 -8.20 16.73
CA ASN A 342 13.26 -7.60 17.00
C ASN A 342 13.18 -6.20 17.62
N THR A 343 11.98 -5.75 18.01
CA THR A 343 11.78 -4.43 18.61
C THR A 343 11.17 -4.56 20.00
N PRO A 344 11.81 -3.99 21.05
CA PRO A 344 11.26 -4.00 22.41
C PRO A 344 9.90 -3.28 22.48
N PRO A 345 8.97 -3.74 23.36
CA PRO A 345 7.61 -3.18 23.42
C PRO A 345 7.55 -1.66 23.64
N HIS A 346 8.48 -1.08 24.41
CA HIS A 346 8.49 0.35 24.74
C HIS A 346 8.87 1.27 23.56
N VAL A 347 9.49 0.75 22.48
CA VAL A 347 9.82 1.50 21.24
C VAL A 347 9.06 0.98 20.02
N MET A 348 8.28 -0.10 20.15
CA MET A 348 7.54 -0.74 19.06
C MET A 348 6.72 0.25 18.24
N GLY A 349 5.91 1.10 18.90
CA GLY A 349 5.07 2.07 18.20
C GLY A 349 5.87 3.06 17.36
N ARG A 350 7.05 3.48 17.83
CA ARG A 350 7.95 4.41 17.12
C ARG A 350 8.56 3.77 15.88
N VAL A 351 9.02 2.53 16.00
CA VAL A 351 9.62 1.78 14.88
C VAL A 351 8.56 1.44 13.82
N MET A 352 7.34 1.07 14.24
CA MET A 352 6.23 0.84 13.31
C MET A 352 5.75 2.12 12.61
N ALA A 353 5.81 3.27 13.27
CA ALA A 353 5.55 4.57 12.64
C ALA A 353 6.58 4.88 11.54
N ILE A 354 7.87 4.61 11.78
CA ILE A 354 8.92 4.78 10.77
C ILE A 354 8.72 3.79 9.61
N HIS A 355 8.33 2.54 9.89
CA HIS A 355 8.00 1.56 8.85
C HIS A 355 6.85 2.07 7.96
N SER A 356 5.77 2.58 8.57
CA SER A 356 4.64 3.13 7.82
C SER A 356 5.03 4.36 7.00
N LEU A 357 5.86 5.24 7.56
CA LEU A 357 6.38 6.41 6.87
C LEU A 357 7.28 6.02 5.67
N LEU A 358 8.11 4.99 5.83
CA LEU A 358 8.93 4.46 4.76
C LEU A 358 8.06 3.89 3.63
N MET A 359 7.07 3.06 3.96
CA MET A 359 6.17 2.46 2.97
C MET A 359 5.34 3.52 2.21
N SER A 360 4.79 4.50 2.93
CA SER A 360 3.90 5.51 2.33
C SER A 360 4.64 6.70 1.74
N GLY A 361 5.78 7.08 2.32
CA GLY A 361 6.52 8.29 1.96
C GLY A 361 7.56 8.06 0.87
N LEU A 362 8.23 6.90 0.88
CA LEU A 362 9.28 6.62 -0.09
C LEU A 362 8.71 6.18 -1.46
N ALA A 363 7.53 5.55 -1.48
CA ALA A 363 6.92 5.08 -2.71
C ALA A 363 6.63 6.20 -3.73
N PRO A 364 6.05 7.35 -3.35
CA PRO A 364 5.86 8.47 -4.27
C PRO A 364 7.18 9.03 -4.82
N ALA A 365 8.20 9.20 -3.97
CA ALA A 365 9.52 9.66 -4.40
C ALA A 365 10.17 8.66 -5.37
N GLY A 366 10.06 7.37 -5.08
CA GLY A 366 10.50 6.30 -5.96
C GLY A 366 9.76 6.31 -7.30
N ALA A 367 8.45 6.53 -7.29
CA ALA A 367 7.63 6.61 -8.50
C ALA A 367 8.09 7.76 -9.42
N LEU A 368 8.36 8.93 -8.85
CA LEU A 368 8.90 10.07 -9.59
C LEU A 368 10.28 9.73 -10.18
N ALA A 369 11.22 9.24 -9.38
CA ALA A 369 12.57 8.90 -9.81
C ALA A 369 12.56 7.87 -10.95
N VAL A 370 11.82 6.78 -10.80
CA VAL A 370 11.70 5.74 -11.81
C VAL A 370 11.05 6.26 -13.10
N GLY A 371 10.01 7.10 -12.98
CA GLY A 371 9.34 7.71 -14.13
C GLY A 371 10.28 8.62 -14.93
N VAL A 372 11.11 9.43 -14.24
CA VAL A 372 12.11 10.30 -14.87
C VAL A 372 13.22 9.48 -15.55
N ILE A 373 13.74 8.45 -14.89
CA ILE A 373 14.79 7.57 -15.45
C ILE A 373 14.27 6.87 -16.70
N ALA A 374 13.09 6.24 -16.63
CA ALA A 374 12.50 5.55 -17.77
C ALA A 374 12.22 6.48 -18.95
N ARG A 375 11.88 7.74 -18.69
CA ARG A 375 11.71 8.78 -19.73
C ARG A 375 13.02 9.16 -20.38
N SER A 376 14.10 9.34 -19.60
CA SER A 376 15.41 9.76 -20.11
C SER A 376 16.09 8.69 -20.95
N THR A 377 15.82 7.42 -20.64
CA THR A 377 16.38 6.27 -21.36
C THR A 377 15.48 5.80 -22.52
N ASP A 378 14.23 6.28 -22.57
CA ASP A 378 13.16 5.83 -23.48
C ASP A 378 12.94 4.30 -23.48
N THR A 379 13.26 3.65 -22.35
CA THR A 379 13.28 2.20 -22.20
C THR A 379 12.66 1.75 -20.89
N ALA A 380 11.32 1.86 -20.79
CA ALA A 380 10.58 1.41 -19.60
C ALA A 380 10.90 -0.04 -19.19
N PRO A 381 10.95 -1.03 -20.12
CA PRO A 381 11.29 -2.41 -19.81
C PRO A 381 12.68 -2.58 -19.22
N TRP A 382 13.68 -1.91 -19.77
CA TRP A 382 15.05 -1.98 -19.27
C TRP A 382 15.20 -1.30 -17.92
N THR A 383 14.54 -0.15 -17.69
CA THR A 383 14.50 0.49 -16.38
C THR A 383 13.92 -0.44 -15.33
N PHE A 384 12.84 -1.15 -15.67
CA PHE A 384 12.22 -2.13 -14.77
C PHE A 384 13.15 -3.30 -14.45
N THR A 385 13.85 -3.84 -15.46
CA THR A 385 14.85 -4.91 -15.31
C THR A 385 16.04 -4.46 -14.46
N VAL A 386 16.58 -3.26 -14.70
CA VAL A 386 17.69 -2.70 -13.92
C VAL A 386 17.31 -2.50 -12.46
N CYS A 387 16.11 -2.03 -12.17
CA CYS A 387 15.60 -1.93 -10.80
C CYS A 387 15.58 -3.32 -10.11
N GLY A 388 15.12 -4.37 -10.82
CA GLY A 388 15.17 -5.75 -10.33
C GLY A 388 16.60 -6.20 -10.03
N LEU A 389 17.55 -5.91 -10.93
CA LEU A 389 18.97 -6.23 -10.75
C LEU A 389 19.57 -5.53 -9.53
N LEU A 390 19.28 -4.23 -9.36
CA LEU A 390 19.75 -3.46 -8.19
C LEU A 390 19.21 -4.03 -6.88
N MET A 391 17.95 -4.43 -6.86
CA MET A 391 17.37 -5.06 -5.67
C MET A 391 17.97 -6.44 -5.39
N LEU A 392 18.17 -7.24 -6.44
CA LEU A 392 18.82 -8.55 -6.32
C LEU A 392 20.26 -8.40 -5.78
N ALA A 393 21.04 -7.49 -6.37
CA ALA A 393 22.40 -7.22 -5.93
C ALA A 393 22.44 -6.73 -4.47
N THR A 394 21.54 -5.82 -4.09
CA THR A 394 21.41 -5.35 -2.72
C THR A 394 21.06 -6.50 -1.77
N THR A 395 20.11 -7.35 -2.12
CA THR A 395 19.70 -8.47 -1.28
C THR A 395 20.83 -9.50 -1.13
N LEU A 396 21.53 -9.83 -2.23
CA LEU A 396 22.68 -10.74 -2.20
C LEU A 396 23.83 -10.17 -1.38
N PHE A 397 24.11 -8.87 -1.49
CA PHE A 397 25.09 -8.20 -0.64
C PHE A 397 24.77 -8.39 0.85
N PHE A 398 23.53 -8.15 1.27
CA PHE A 398 23.13 -8.35 2.66
C PHE A 398 23.13 -9.84 3.05
N LEU A 399 22.76 -10.71 2.13
CA LEU A 399 22.79 -12.16 2.36
C LEU A 399 24.23 -12.64 2.61
N ILE A 400 25.22 -12.15 1.88
CA ILE A 400 26.61 -12.60 1.97
C ILE A 400 27.35 -11.90 3.13
N PHE A 401 27.30 -10.56 3.16
CA PHE A 401 28.14 -9.74 4.04
C PHE A 401 27.51 -9.38 5.39
N ARG A 402 26.20 -9.64 5.58
CA ARG A 402 25.48 -9.34 6.83
C ARG A 402 24.72 -10.56 7.38
N PRO A 403 25.46 -11.63 7.78
CA PRO A 403 24.86 -12.90 8.19
C PRO A 403 23.95 -12.77 9.43
N ARG A 404 24.03 -11.67 10.19
CA ARG A 404 23.17 -11.38 11.35
C ARG A 404 21.68 -11.24 11.01
N LEU A 405 21.32 -11.02 9.74
CA LEU A 405 19.91 -10.99 9.30
C LEU A 405 19.33 -12.40 9.13
N ARG A 406 20.15 -13.39 8.83
CA ARG A 406 19.70 -14.76 8.53
C ARG A 406 19.01 -15.46 9.71
N PRO A 407 19.52 -15.36 10.95
CA PRO A 407 18.96 -16.05 12.11
C PRO A 407 17.79 -15.30 12.76
N LEU A 408 17.37 -14.12 12.26
CA LEU A 408 16.25 -13.41 12.82
C LEU A 408 14.98 -14.28 12.76
N ALA A 409 14.36 -14.45 13.93
CA ALA A 409 13.18 -15.30 14.15
C ALA A 409 11.89 -14.49 14.12
#